data_af53d6d9b029c1eca097f1f9e91b6852
#
_entry.id   af53d6d9b029c1eca097f1f9e91b6852
#
_cell.length_a   1.000
_cell.length_b   1.000
_cell.length_c   1.000
_cell.angle_alpha   90.00
_cell.angle_beta   90.00
_cell.angle_gamma   90.00
#
_symmetry.space_group_name_H-M   'P 1'
#
loop_
_entity.id
_entity.type
_entity.pdbx_description
1 polymer ?
#
loop_
_entity_poly.entity_id
_entity_poly.type
_entity_poly.pdbx_seq_one_letter_code
_entity_poly.pdbx_strand_id
1 'polypeptide(L)'
;MYCTKIHNINNTAYIFKFKAEYVNKRMIQAAKIIGTGLATTGLIGAGVGIGVVFGALIIGVSRNPSLRGQLFSYAILGFAFSEATGLFALMMAFLLLYVA
;
A
#
# COMPACT_ATOMS: atom_id res chain seq x y z
N MET A 1 -26.90 47.89 19.60
CA MET A 1 -26.85 46.60 20.31
C MET A 1 -27.09 45.40 19.39
N TYR A 2 -27.89 45.50 18.32
CA TYR A 2 -28.14 44.42 17.36
C TYR A 2 -26.99 44.17 16.39
N CYS A 3 -26.26 45.19 15.95
CA CYS A 3 -25.14 45.03 14.99
C CYS A 3 -23.93 44.25 15.58
N THR A 4 -23.63 44.41 16.83
CA THR A 4 -22.52 43.70 17.50
C THR A 4 -22.81 42.21 17.68
N LYS A 5 -24.06 41.83 17.82
CA LYS A 5 -24.45 40.42 17.99
C LYS A 5 -24.37 39.65 16.66
N ILE A 6 -24.69 40.31 15.54
CA ILE A 6 -24.58 39.69 14.18
C ILE A 6 -23.13 39.49 13.79
N HIS A 7 -22.23 40.42 14.13
CA HIS A 7 -20.81 40.30 13.84
C HIS A 7 -20.16 39.15 14.61
N ASN A 8 -20.64 38.87 15.81
CA ASN A 8 -20.11 37.79 16.67
C ASN A 8 -20.60 36.40 16.19
N ILE A 9 -21.82 36.30 15.69
CA ILE A 9 -22.38 35.05 15.14
C ILE A 9 -21.64 34.65 13.85
N ASN A 10 -21.34 35.61 12.99
CA ASN A 10 -20.58 35.35 11.76
C ASN A 10 -19.16 34.89 12.07
N ASN A 11 -18.47 35.52 13.01
CA ASN A 11 -17.13 35.09 13.43
C ASN A 11 -17.14 33.66 14.02
N THR A 12 -18.14 33.34 14.83
CA THR A 12 -18.26 32.00 15.42
C THR A 12 -18.51 30.95 14.32
N ALA A 13 -19.37 31.26 13.35
CA ALA A 13 -19.63 30.36 12.22
C ALA A 13 -18.38 30.14 11.34
N TYR A 14 -17.60 31.18 11.08
CA TYR A 14 -16.32 31.07 10.35
C TYR A 14 -15.32 30.21 11.12
N ILE A 15 -15.20 30.37 12.41
CA ILE A 15 -14.29 29.59 13.27
C ILE A 15 -14.71 28.11 13.26
N PHE A 16 -16.01 27.81 13.37
CA PHE A 16 -16.50 26.43 13.30
C PHE A 16 -16.26 25.81 11.94
N LYS A 17 -16.50 26.52 10.85
CA LYS A 17 -16.24 26.06 9.49
C LYS A 17 -14.76 25.81 9.25
N PHE A 18 -13.90 26.72 9.67
CA PHE A 18 -12.44 26.59 9.56
C PHE A 18 -11.92 25.39 10.37
N LYS A 19 -12.43 25.22 11.60
CA LYS A 19 -12.05 24.09 12.45
C LYS A 19 -12.52 22.75 11.88
N ALA A 20 -13.73 22.69 11.34
CA ALA A 20 -14.26 21.49 10.69
C ALA A 20 -13.44 21.13 9.45
N GLU A 21 -13.07 22.11 8.63
CA GLU A 21 -12.23 21.91 7.45
C GLU A 21 -10.82 21.43 7.82
N TYR A 22 -10.24 21.99 8.86
CA TYR A 22 -8.93 21.59 9.37
C TYR A 22 -8.94 20.15 9.91
N VAL A 23 -9.98 19.76 10.66
CA VAL A 23 -10.16 18.40 11.17
C VAL A 23 -10.36 17.42 10.00
N ASN A 24 -11.15 17.77 8.98
CA ASN A 24 -11.33 16.95 7.78
C ASN A 24 -10.02 16.72 7.03
N LYS A 25 -9.20 17.74 6.86
CA LYS A 25 -7.88 17.61 6.22
C LYS A 25 -6.96 16.67 6.99
N ARG A 26 -6.93 16.77 8.31
CA ARG A 26 -6.13 15.87 9.16
C ARG A 26 -6.63 14.43 9.10
N MET A 27 -7.95 14.22 9.09
CA MET A 27 -8.55 12.90 8.97
C MET A 27 -8.23 12.24 7.63
N ILE A 28 -8.30 12.99 6.52
CA ILE A 28 -7.94 12.49 5.19
C ILE A 28 -6.44 12.12 5.15
N GLN A 29 -5.58 12.94 5.72
CA GLN A 29 -4.14 12.66 5.75
C GLN A 29 -3.81 11.43 6.59
N ALA A 30 -4.45 11.25 7.74
CA ALA A 30 -4.32 10.04 8.55
C ALA A 30 -4.80 8.80 7.79
N ALA A 31 -5.93 8.88 7.11
CA ALA A 31 -6.47 7.80 6.28
C ALA A 31 -5.53 7.42 5.13
N LYS A 32 -4.88 8.38 4.50
CA LYS A 32 -3.85 8.13 3.46
C LYS A 32 -2.66 7.35 4.01
N ILE A 33 -2.15 7.73 5.16
CA ILE A 33 -1.00 7.07 5.80
C ILE A 33 -1.36 5.63 6.19
N ILE A 34 -2.54 5.42 6.78
CA ILE A 34 -3.03 4.08 7.13
C ILE A 34 -3.26 3.24 5.87
N GLY A 35 -3.90 3.80 4.85
CA GLY A 35 -4.15 3.13 3.57
C GLY A 35 -2.86 2.73 2.86
N THR A 36 -1.85 3.57 2.88
CA THR A 36 -0.51 3.27 2.34
C THR A 36 0.13 2.11 3.08
N GLY A 37 0.07 2.11 4.41
CA GLY A 37 0.57 1.00 5.23
C GLY A 37 -0.16 -0.32 4.94
N LEU A 38 -1.47 -0.29 4.77
CA LEU A 38 -2.26 -1.47 4.40
C LEU A 38 -1.95 -1.97 2.98
N ALA A 39 -1.72 -1.07 2.03
CA ALA A 39 -1.34 -1.45 0.67
C ALA A 39 0.01 -2.20 0.62
N THR A 40 0.95 -1.86 1.50
CA THR A 40 2.25 -2.55 1.57
C THR A 40 2.16 -3.98 2.09
N THR A 41 1.05 -4.38 2.73
CA THR A 41 0.85 -5.78 3.15
C THR A 41 0.80 -6.75 1.96
N GLY A 42 0.48 -6.26 0.76
CA GLY A 42 0.54 -7.05 -0.48
C GLY A 42 1.95 -7.58 -0.80
N LEU A 43 3.01 -6.91 -0.35
CA LEU A 43 4.39 -7.40 -0.49
C LEU A 43 4.66 -8.68 0.29
N ILE A 44 3.95 -8.92 1.37
CA ILE A 44 4.06 -10.18 2.14
C ILE A 44 3.69 -11.36 1.26
N GLY A 45 2.61 -11.24 0.47
CA GLY A 45 2.18 -12.28 -0.46
C GLY A 45 3.23 -12.59 -1.52
N ALA A 46 3.87 -11.57 -2.08
CA ALA A 46 4.98 -11.74 -3.02
C ALA A 46 6.16 -12.47 -2.38
N GLY A 47 6.55 -12.09 -1.15
CA GLY A 47 7.62 -12.76 -0.41
C GLY A 47 7.34 -14.23 -0.15
N VAL A 48 6.13 -14.56 0.28
CA VAL A 48 5.69 -15.96 0.47
C VAL A 48 5.72 -16.72 -0.86
N GLY A 49 5.20 -16.12 -1.95
CA GLY A 49 5.20 -16.73 -3.27
C GLY A 49 6.62 -17.09 -3.75
N ILE A 50 7.57 -16.20 -3.58
CA ILE A 50 8.98 -16.43 -3.89
C ILE A 50 9.55 -17.59 -3.06
N GLY A 51 9.28 -17.59 -1.75
CA GLY A 51 9.74 -18.65 -0.85
C GLY A 51 9.22 -20.02 -1.25
N VAL A 52 7.96 -20.13 -1.65
CA VAL A 52 7.34 -21.37 -2.13
C VAL A 52 8.00 -21.84 -3.43
N VAL A 53 8.23 -20.94 -4.39
CA VAL A 53 8.87 -21.28 -5.68
C VAL A 53 10.28 -21.83 -5.46
N PHE A 54 11.12 -21.16 -4.67
CA PHE A 54 12.48 -21.63 -4.41
C PHE A 54 12.52 -22.87 -3.52
N GLY A 55 11.62 -23.00 -2.55
CA GLY A 55 11.48 -24.21 -1.76
C GLY A 55 11.15 -25.42 -2.63
N ALA A 56 10.21 -25.29 -3.54
CA ALA A 56 9.87 -26.32 -4.51
C ALA A 56 11.03 -26.65 -5.47
N LEU A 57 11.79 -25.62 -5.87
CA LEU A 57 12.98 -25.80 -6.70
C LEU A 57 14.03 -26.68 -6.02
N ILE A 58 14.33 -26.42 -4.75
CA ILE A 58 15.30 -27.20 -3.97
C ILE A 58 14.87 -28.66 -3.86
N ILE A 59 13.59 -28.91 -3.57
CA ILE A 59 13.04 -30.26 -3.50
C ILE A 59 13.11 -30.94 -4.88
N GLY A 60 12.78 -30.25 -5.94
CA GLY A 60 12.83 -30.77 -7.31
C GLY A 60 14.24 -31.15 -7.74
N VAL A 61 15.24 -30.30 -7.43
CA VAL A 61 16.66 -30.55 -7.75
C VAL A 61 17.20 -31.72 -6.92
N SER A 62 16.79 -31.86 -5.67
CA SER A 62 17.22 -32.99 -4.83
C SER A 62 16.70 -34.34 -5.35
N ARG A 63 15.55 -34.36 -5.99
CA ARG A 63 14.97 -35.57 -6.59
C ARG A 63 15.58 -35.91 -7.94
N ASN A 64 15.81 -34.93 -8.79
CA ASN A 64 16.36 -35.10 -10.16
C ASN A 64 17.44 -34.07 -10.46
N PRO A 65 18.71 -34.31 -10.05
CA PRO A 65 19.82 -33.38 -10.28
C PRO A 65 20.11 -33.12 -11.78
N SER A 66 19.76 -34.04 -12.67
CA SER A 66 19.97 -33.92 -14.12
C SER A 66 19.14 -32.81 -14.77
N LEU A 67 17.98 -32.45 -14.21
CA LEU A 67 17.08 -31.42 -14.73
C LEU A 67 17.28 -30.04 -14.07
N ARG A 68 18.38 -29.86 -13.37
CA ARG A 68 18.68 -28.64 -12.60
C ARG A 68 18.52 -27.36 -13.43
N GLY A 69 19.06 -27.31 -14.65
CA GLY A 69 19.01 -26.13 -15.50
C GLY A 69 17.58 -25.77 -15.93
N GLN A 70 16.79 -26.77 -16.28
CA GLN A 70 15.39 -26.59 -16.72
C GLN A 70 14.50 -26.16 -15.55
N LEU A 71 14.65 -26.77 -14.38
CA LEU A 71 13.91 -26.41 -13.17
C LEU A 71 14.25 -24.98 -12.72
N PHE A 72 15.50 -24.59 -12.83
CA PHE A 72 15.94 -23.23 -12.50
C PHE A 72 15.30 -22.18 -13.41
N SER A 73 15.19 -22.44 -14.72
CA SER A 73 14.54 -21.55 -15.67
C SER A 73 13.06 -21.34 -15.34
N TYR A 74 12.35 -22.40 -15.00
CA TYR A 74 10.96 -22.29 -14.55
C TYR A 74 10.80 -21.55 -13.21
N ALA A 75 11.72 -21.76 -12.29
CA ALA A 75 11.74 -21.08 -11.01
C ALA A 75 11.94 -19.56 -11.17
N ILE A 76 12.81 -19.12 -12.08
CA ILE A 76 12.99 -17.70 -12.39
C ILE A 76 11.70 -17.11 -12.96
N LEU A 77 10.99 -17.82 -13.82
CA LEU A 77 9.70 -17.36 -14.34
C LEU A 77 8.68 -17.17 -13.22
N GLY A 78 8.55 -18.14 -12.33
CA GLY A 78 7.66 -18.05 -11.17
C GLY A 78 8.05 -16.92 -10.21
N PHE A 79 9.35 -16.71 -9.99
CA PHE A 79 9.89 -15.58 -9.23
C PHE A 79 9.45 -14.25 -9.86
N ALA A 80 9.62 -14.08 -11.17
CA ALA A 80 9.29 -12.85 -11.87
C ALA A 80 7.80 -12.50 -11.75
N PHE A 81 6.90 -13.47 -11.85
CA PHE A 81 5.47 -13.23 -11.65
C PHE A 81 5.11 -12.86 -10.20
N SER A 82 5.74 -13.51 -9.22
CA SER A 82 5.53 -13.19 -7.81
C SER A 82 6.03 -11.79 -7.46
N GLU A 83 7.19 -11.40 -8.00
CA GLU A 83 7.77 -10.06 -7.82
C GLU A 83 6.88 -8.99 -8.46
N ALA A 84 6.35 -9.25 -9.66
CA ALA A 84 5.47 -8.31 -10.36
C ALA A 84 4.22 -7.95 -9.54
N THR A 85 3.60 -8.90 -8.87
CA THR A 85 2.44 -8.64 -8.01
C THR A 85 2.80 -7.77 -6.80
N GLY A 86 3.97 -7.97 -6.21
CA GLY A 86 4.49 -7.12 -5.13
C GLY A 86 4.75 -5.68 -5.59
N LEU A 87 5.29 -5.51 -6.79
CA LEU A 87 5.52 -4.18 -7.38
C LEU A 87 4.21 -3.43 -7.63
N PHE A 88 3.14 -4.10 -8.05
CA PHE A 88 1.82 -3.47 -8.16
C PHE A 88 1.30 -2.97 -6.80
N ALA A 89 1.47 -3.73 -5.74
CA ALA A 89 1.10 -3.30 -4.39
C ALA A 89 1.90 -2.07 -3.95
N LEU A 90 3.19 -2.04 -4.23
CA LEU A 90 4.05 -0.90 -3.95
C LEU A 90 3.65 0.34 -4.75
N MET A 91 3.33 0.17 -6.04
CA MET A 91 2.84 1.25 -6.89
C MET A 91 1.55 1.87 -6.33
N MET A 92 0.60 1.05 -5.90
CA MET A 92 -0.63 1.52 -5.26
C MET A 92 -0.34 2.28 -3.96
N ALA A 93 0.63 1.84 -3.18
CA ALA A 93 1.05 2.55 -1.97
C ALA A 93 1.60 3.95 -2.28
N PHE A 94 2.43 4.08 -3.31
CA PHE A 94 2.93 5.38 -3.77
C PHE A 94 1.82 6.29 -4.32
N LEU A 95 0.89 5.75 -5.09
CA LEU A 95 -0.26 6.51 -5.59
C LEU A 95 -1.11 7.07 -4.45
N LEU A 96 -1.38 6.28 -3.43
CA LEU A 96 -2.12 6.73 -2.25
C LEU A 96 -1.37 7.81 -1.47
N LEU A 97 -0.06 7.71 -1.39
CA LEU A 97 0.74 8.63 -0.60
C LEU A 97 0.91 9.99 -1.29
N TYR A 98 1.18 10.00 -2.60
CA TYR A 98 1.56 11.22 -3.33
C TYR A 98 0.47 11.80 -4.23
N VAL A 99 -0.41 11.00 -4.78
CA VAL A 99 -1.40 11.44 -5.77
C VAL A 99 -2.78 11.64 -5.15
N ALA A 100 -3.21 10.72 -4.34
CA ALA A 100 -4.49 10.83 -3.64
C ALA A 100 -4.36 11.65 -2.37
#